data_99246239d75f88d9d136ddb50f631086
#
_entry.id   99246239d75f88d9d136ddb50f631086
#
_cell.length_a   1.000
_cell.length_b   1.000
_cell.length_c   1.000
_cell.angle_alpha   90.00
_cell.angle_beta   90.00
_cell.angle_gamma   90.00
#
_symmetry.space_group_name_H-M   'P 1'
#
loop_
_entity.id
_entity.type
_entity.pdbx_description
1 polymer ?
#
loop_
_entity_poly.entity_id
_entity_poly.type
_entity_poly.pdbx_seq_one_letter_code
_entity_poly.pdbx_strand_id
1 'polypeptide(L)'
;MLIKQLRKYTDEDHPVRTRDLMAYYKENGMSSDRKTLDADIKLLQEQGFDLIKIKSSPNKYYIASREFELPELKLLIDAVQSSRFITEKKSRELSKKLAGLASAEQAKELDRHTGVNGRVKSTNEKQLYTVDTITKAINEKKKIRYQYQEYDGKKRKVLRNDGEVYVLSPYMLYWNEDFYYVVGYSDKRETITAFRVDRIVNIELTDAKAVKRPKGFKVSNYSDSIFGMYSGSEAEVELECHNDLMKYIIDRFGEKIKVRPTENGTFLTTVTVQLSPVFYGWVFQFGGGIKIVGPKRVVDEYKTLLVL
;
A
#
# COMPACT_ATOMS: atom_id res chain seq x y z
N MET A 1 -23.25 -25.20 7.48
CA MET A 1 -24.32 -24.20 7.30
C MET A 1 -24.39 -23.25 8.49
N LEU A 2 -24.57 -23.70 9.75
CA LEU A 2 -24.66 -22.89 10.96
C LEU A 2 -23.52 -21.87 11.12
N ILE A 3 -22.25 -22.30 10.92
CA ILE A 3 -21.08 -21.40 11.07
C ILE A 3 -21.12 -20.21 10.09
N LYS A 4 -21.62 -20.40 8.87
CA LYS A 4 -21.78 -19.28 7.91
C LYS A 4 -22.82 -18.27 8.41
N GLN A 5 -23.92 -18.75 8.97
CA GLN A 5 -24.96 -17.91 9.56
C GLN A 5 -24.40 -17.13 10.75
N LEU A 6 -23.75 -17.79 11.68
CA LEU A 6 -23.17 -17.18 12.86
C LEU A 6 -22.10 -16.13 12.49
N ARG A 7 -21.15 -16.49 11.61
CA ARG A 7 -20.12 -15.53 11.14
C ARG A 7 -20.70 -14.30 10.47
N LYS A 8 -21.80 -14.45 9.72
CA LYS A 8 -22.40 -13.36 8.97
C LYS A 8 -23.25 -12.43 9.83
N TYR A 9 -23.97 -12.96 10.80
CA TYR A 9 -25.03 -12.20 11.49
C TYR A 9 -24.80 -12.00 12.97
N THR A 10 -23.68 -12.48 13.53
CA THR A 10 -23.44 -12.33 14.98
C THR A 10 -22.07 -11.74 15.26
N ASP A 11 -22.00 -11.00 16.34
CA ASP A 11 -20.82 -10.50 17.03
C ASP A 11 -21.15 -10.33 18.51
N GLU A 12 -20.23 -9.80 19.32
CA GLU A 12 -20.39 -9.62 20.75
C GLU A 12 -21.61 -8.75 21.10
N ASP A 13 -21.85 -7.67 20.33
CA ASP A 13 -22.95 -6.74 20.54
C ASP A 13 -24.26 -7.25 19.95
N HIS A 14 -24.20 -8.14 18.94
CA HIS A 14 -25.36 -8.67 18.22
C HIS A 14 -25.46 -10.20 18.28
N PRO A 15 -25.59 -10.79 19.49
CA PRO A 15 -25.72 -12.24 19.64
C PRO A 15 -27.10 -12.73 19.21
N VAL A 16 -27.16 -13.85 18.50
CA VAL A 16 -28.42 -14.48 18.04
C VAL A 16 -29.04 -15.37 19.11
N ARG A 17 -30.35 -15.37 19.23
CA ARG A 17 -31.10 -16.20 20.19
C ARG A 17 -31.29 -17.63 19.67
N THR A 18 -31.40 -18.60 20.60
CA THR A 18 -31.70 -20.02 20.27
C THR A 18 -32.90 -20.16 19.30
N ARG A 19 -33.98 -19.43 19.56
CA ARG A 19 -35.19 -19.50 18.71
C ARG A 19 -34.95 -19.07 17.27
N ASP A 20 -34.09 -18.07 17.08
CA ASP A 20 -33.79 -17.51 15.76
C ASP A 20 -32.90 -18.48 14.96
N LEU A 21 -32.00 -19.21 15.64
CA LEU A 21 -31.21 -20.31 15.03
C LEU A 21 -32.09 -21.51 14.68
N MET A 22 -33.07 -21.84 15.51
CA MET A 22 -34.03 -22.92 15.20
C MET A 22 -34.93 -22.55 14.02
N ALA A 23 -35.36 -21.30 13.90
CA ALA A 23 -36.10 -20.79 12.72
C ALA A 23 -35.23 -20.92 11.46
N TYR A 24 -33.96 -20.50 11.53
CA TYR A 24 -33.02 -20.66 10.42
C TYR A 24 -32.85 -22.13 9.99
N TYR A 25 -32.76 -23.07 10.95
CA TYR A 25 -32.71 -24.51 10.63
C TYR A 25 -33.95 -24.95 9.86
N LYS A 26 -35.14 -24.59 10.35
CA LYS A 26 -36.41 -24.92 9.71
C LYS A 26 -36.51 -24.38 8.28
N GLU A 27 -36.14 -23.13 8.08
CA GLU A 27 -36.14 -22.47 6.74
C GLU A 27 -35.19 -23.15 5.75
N ASN A 28 -34.13 -23.81 6.24
CA ASN A 28 -33.15 -24.52 5.43
C ASN A 28 -33.38 -26.04 5.39
N GLY A 29 -34.57 -26.53 5.79
CA GLY A 29 -34.93 -27.93 5.71
C GLY A 29 -34.19 -28.86 6.70
N MET A 30 -33.60 -28.30 7.77
CA MET A 30 -32.91 -29.06 8.81
C MET A 30 -33.83 -29.34 10.00
N SER A 31 -33.48 -30.35 10.81
CA SER A 31 -34.19 -30.60 12.07
C SER A 31 -34.03 -29.37 12.99
N SER A 32 -35.16 -28.77 13.39
CA SER A 32 -35.23 -27.58 14.20
C SER A 32 -35.45 -27.91 15.69
N ASP A 33 -34.92 -29.02 16.16
CA ASP A 33 -34.95 -29.38 17.58
C ASP A 33 -33.71 -28.86 18.33
N ARG A 34 -33.87 -28.64 19.64
CA ARG A 34 -32.83 -28.06 20.48
C ARG A 34 -31.62 -29.00 20.64
N LYS A 35 -31.82 -30.31 20.61
CA LYS A 35 -30.73 -31.29 20.80
C LYS A 35 -29.79 -31.24 19.60
N THR A 36 -30.32 -31.19 18.37
CA THR A 36 -29.53 -31.02 17.15
C THR A 36 -28.72 -29.73 17.17
N LEU A 37 -29.35 -28.60 17.54
CA LEU A 37 -28.65 -27.32 17.64
C LEU A 37 -27.52 -27.37 18.70
N ASP A 38 -27.78 -27.91 19.89
CA ASP A 38 -26.76 -28.03 20.94
C ASP A 38 -25.61 -28.97 20.51
N ALA A 39 -25.89 -30.04 19.77
CA ALA A 39 -24.88 -30.94 19.20
C ALA A 39 -24.01 -30.24 18.14
N ASP A 40 -24.62 -29.51 17.23
CA ASP A 40 -23.88 -28.74 16.20
C ASP A 40 -23.03 -27.63 16.81
N ILE A 41 -23.52 -26.93 17.83
CA ILE A 41 -22.76 -25.94 18.58
C ILE A 41 -21.53 -26.56 19.22
N LYS A 42 -21.71 -27.71 19.89
CA LYS A 42 -20.61 -28.43 20.53
C LYS A 42 -19.58 -28.89 19.50
N LEU A 43 -20.03 -29.44 18.36
CA LEU A 43 -19.15 -29.84 17.27
C LEU A 43 -18.32 -28.68 16.73
N LEU A 44 -18.93 -27.51 16.54
CA LEU A 44 -18.21 -26.30 16.11
C LEU A 44 -17.15 -25.87 17.13
N GLN A 45 -17.46 -25.92 18.42
CA GLN A 45 -16.50 -25.62 19.49
C GLN A 45 -15.34 -26.64 19.50
N GLU A 46 -15.63 -27.92 19.34
CA GLU A 46 -14.62 -28.99 19.25
C GLU A 46 -13.71 -28.83 18.00
N GLN A 47 -14.23 -28.25 16.92
CA GLN A 47 -13.45 -27.91 15.72
C GLN A 47 -12.67 -26.59 15.83
N GLY A 48 -12.65 -25.96 17.02
CA GLY A 48 -11.85 -24.78 17.29
C GLY A 48 -12.51 -23.46 16.90
N PHE A 49 -13.83 -23.44 16.61
CA PHE A 49 -14.56 -22.17 16.46
C PHE A 49 -14.85 -21.58 17.83
N ASP A 50 -14.46 -20.32 18.01
CA ASP A 50 -14.71 -19.57 19.24
C ASP A 50 -16.17 -19.09 19.31
N LEU A 51 -17.06 -20.07 19.53
CA LEU A 51 -18.49 -19.86 19.63
C LEU A 51 -18.87 -19.68 21.10
N ILE A 52 -19.27 -18.47 21.44
CA ILE A 52 -19.68 -18.10 22.81
C ILE A 52 -21.17 -18.33 22.99
N LYS A 53 -21.50 -18.95 24.11
CA LYS A 53 -22.87 -19.11 24.60
C LYS A 53 -23.12 -18.24 25.83
N ILE A 54 -23.95 -17.23 25.65
CA ILE A 54 -24.42 -16.39 26.75
C ILE A 54 -25.63 -17.10 27.41
N LYS A 55 -25.47 -17.51 28.66
CA LYS A 55 -26.56 -18.10 29.44
C LYS A 55 -27.62 -17.03 29.75
N SER A 56 -28.78 -17.15 29.15
CA SER A 56 -29.92 -16.27 29.29
C SER A 56 -31.20 -17.03 28.95
N SER A 57 -32.35 -16.45 29.11
CA SER A 57 -33.64 -17.05 28.74
C SER A 57 -34.31 -16.24 27.63
N PRO A 58 -34.23 -16.66 26.34
CA PRO A 58 -33.48 -17.79 25.82
C PRO A 58 -31.95 -17.53 25.71
N ASN A 59 -31.15 -18.60 25.64
CA ASN A 59 -29.71 -18.50 25.41
C ASN A 59 -29.41 -17.73 24.10
N LYS A 60 -28.27 -17.04 24.11
CA LYS A 60 -27.76 -16.32 22.94
C LYS A 60 -26.38 -16.86 22.54
N TYR A 61 -26.03 -16.69 21.27
CA TYR A 61 -24.78 -17.21 20.70
C TYR A 61 -24.16 -16.20 19.75
N TYR A 62 -22.84 -16.15 19.73
CA TYR A 62 -22.08 -15.37 18.75
C TYR A 62 -20.70 -15.99 18.52
N ILE A 63 -20.07 -15.65 17.41
CA ILE A 63 -18.68 -15.96 17.13
C ILE A 63 -17.83 -14.81 17.65
N ALA A 64 -16.95 -15.10 18.63
CA ALA A 64 -16.08 -14.11 19.26
C ALA A 64 -14.83 -13.84 18.39
N SER A 65 -14.07 -14.88 18.03
CA SER A 65 -12.87 -14.68 17.22
C SER A 65 -13.17 -14.68 15.72
N ARG A 66 -12.55 -13.71 15.04
CA ARG A 66 -12.58 -13.58 13.59
C ARG A 66 -11.16 -13.57 13.06
N GLU A 67 -11.03 -13.77 11.74
CA GLU A 67 -9.74 -13.69 11.06
C GLU A 67 -9.11 -12.28 11.15
N PHE A 68 -9.98 -11.26 11.19
CA PHE A 68 -9.61 -9.87 11.42
C PHE A 68 -10.52 -9.24 12.47
N GLU A 69 -9.94 -8.44 13.34
CA GLU A 69 -10.69 -7.58 14.27
C GLU A 69 -11.24 -6.34 13.55
N LEU A 70 -12.26 -5.72 14.12
CA LEU A 70 -12.92 -4.55 13.51
C LEU A 70 -11.95 -3.37 13.25
N PRO A 71 -11.02 -3.01 14.16
CA PRO A 71 -10.03 -1.96 13.90
C PRO A 71 -9.07 -2.31 12.77
N GLU A 72 -8.71 -3.59 12.60
CA GLU A 72 -7.84 -4.07 11.52
C GLU A 72 -8.55 -3.96 10.17
N LEU A 73 -9.83 -4.38 10.09
CA LEU A 73 -10.64 -4.21 8.88
C LEU A 73 -10.80 -2.75 8.52
N LYS A 74 -11.02 -1.87 9.51
CA LYS A 74 -11.09 -0.44 9.29
C LYS A 74 -9.80 0.10 8.67
N LEU A 75 -8.64 -0.25 9.24
CA LEU A 75 -7.33 0.14 8.72
C LEU A 75 -7.14 -0.33 7.27
N LEU A 76 -7.48 -1.58 6.96
CA LEU A 76 -7.38 -2.14 5.61
C LEU A 76 -8.31 -1.41 4.61
N ILE A 77 -9.54 -1.11 5.01
CA ILE A 77 -10.50 -0.36 4.20
C ILE A 77 -10.00 1.07 3.96
N ASP A 78 -9.51 1.76 4.99
CA ASP A 78 -8.97 3.11 4.88
C ASP A 78 -7.73 3.13 3.97
N ALA A 79 -6.85 2.14 4.05
CA ALA A 79 -5.69 1.98 3.16
C ALA A 79 -6.14 1.79 1.69
N VAL A 80 -7.16 0.97 1.43
CA VAL A 80 -7.72 0.78 0.09
C VAL A 80 -8.37 2.07 -0.41
N GLN A 81 -9.14 2.76 0.44
CA GLN A 81 -9.81 4.01 0.07
C GLN A 81 -8.82 5.16 -0.16
N SER A 82 -7.74 5.23 0.60
CA SER A 82 -6.71 6.26 0.45
C SER A 82 -5.80 6.04 -0.74
N SER A 83 -5.65 4.82 -1.23
CA SER A 83 -4.77 4.49 -2.35
C SER A 83 -5.14 5.25 -3.62
N ARG A 84 -4.19 5.97 -4.20
CA ARG A 84 -4.31 6.65 -5.51
C ARG A 84 -4.06 5.70 -6.68
N PHE A 85 -3.46 4.56 -6.42
CA PHE A 85 -3.11 3.58 -7.43
C PHE A 85 -4.34 2.90 -8.04
N ILE A 86 -5.34 2.54 -7.26
CA ILE A 86 -6.54 1.85 -7.75
C ILE A 86 -7.67 2.83 -8.08
N THR A 87 -8.56 2.42 -9.02
CA THR A 87 -9.70 3.21 -9.43
C THR A 87 -10.74 3.32 -8.31
N GLU A 88 -11.61 4.32 -8.38
CA GLU A 88 -12.68 4.48 -7.40
C GLU A 88 -13.62 3.26 -7.36
N LYS A 89 -13.97 2.73 -8.55
CA LYS A 89 -14.78 1.52 -8.67
C LYS A 89 -14.11 0.35 -7.94
N LYS A 90 -12.81 0.13 -8.19
CA LYS A 90 -12.06 -0.98 -7.58
C LYS A 90 -11.89 -0.81 -6.08
N SER A 91 -11.69 0.42 -5.60
CA SER A 91 -11.66 0.72 -4.17
C SER A 91 -12.97 0.32 -3.49
N ARG A 92 -14.12 0.71 -4.06
CA ARG A 92 -15.44 0.32 -3.52
C ARG A 92 -15.65 -1.19 -3.51
N GLU A 93 -15.27 -1.89 -4.58
CA GLU A 93 -15.37 -3.36 -4.64
C GLU A 93 -14.52 -4.04 -3.57
N LEU A 94 -13.27 -3.61 -3.38
CA LEU A 94 -12.36 -4.17 -2.39
C LEU A 94 -12.82 -3.86 -0.97
N SER A 95 -13.23 -2.63 -0.68
CA SER A 95 -13.78 -2.23 0.62
C SER A 95 -15.00 -3.07 1.00
N LYS A 96 -15.91 -3.32 0.03
CA LYS A 96 -17.08 -4.19 0.26
C LYS A 96 -16.67 -5.64 0.55
N LYS A 97 -15.63 -6.16 -0.11
CA LYS A 97 -15.11 -7.51 0.17
C LYS A 97 -14.51 -7.59 1.57
N LEU A 98 -13.73 -6.59 1.98
CA LEU A 98 -13.12 -6.51 3.31
C LEU A 98 -14.21 -6.39 4.40
N ALA A 99 -15.19 -5.49 4.22
CA ALA A 99 -16.31 -5.36 5.14
C ALA A 99 -17.11 -6.67 5.28
N GLY A 100 -17.18 -7.49 4.21
CA GLY A 100 -17.82 -8.80 4.25
C GLY A 100 -17.13 -9.85 5.13
N LEU A 101 -15.94 -9.58 5.66
CA LEU A 101 -15.23 -10.42 6.64
C LEU A 101 -15.72 -10.16 8.08
N ALA A 102 -16.37 -9.03 8.33
CA ALA A 102 -17.02 -8.70 9.59
C ALA A 102 -18.45 -9.28 9.68
N SER A 103 -19.15 -9.04 10.79
CA SER A 103 -20.59 -9.28 10.89
C SER A 103 -21.36 -8.29 10.01
N ALA A 104 -22.61 -8.57 9.73
CA ALA A 104 -23.45 -7.66 8.94
C ALA A 104 -23.63 -6.28 9.59
N GLU A 105 -23.71 -6.23 10.93
CA GLU A 105 -23.84 -4.96 11.66
C GLU A 105 -22.50 -4.20 11.72
N GLN A 106 -21.40 -4.89 12.01
CA GLN A 106 -20.06 -4.31 11.93
C GLN A 106 -19.71 -3.82 10.51
N ALA A 107 -20.14 -4.53 9.47
CA ALA A 107 -19.95 -4.09 8.09
C ALA A 107 -20.67 -2.77 7.79
N LYS A 108 -21.87 -2.56 8.35
CA LYS A 108 -22.60 -1.27 8.24
C LYS A 108 -21.88 -0.14 8.98
N GLU A 109 -21.28 -0.45 10.12
CA GLU A 109 -20.47 0.51 10.87
C GLU A 109 -19.23 0.94 10.07
N LEU A 110 -18.49 -0.03 9.51
CA LEU A 110 -17.33 0.22 8.66
C LEU A 110 -17.69 1.11 7.45
N ASP A 111 -18.85 0.91 6.83
CA ASP A 111 -19.29 1.71 5.68
C ASP A 111 -19.59 3.17 6.06
N ARG A 112 -20.17 3.42 7.24
CA ARG A 112 -20.50 4.79 7.72
C ARG A 112 -19.25 5.63 8.04
N HIS A 113 -18.18 5.00 8.45
CA HIS A 113 -16.97 5.68 8.92
C HIS A 113 -15.84 5.75 7.88
N THR A 114 -16.07 5.28 6.65
CA THR A 114 -15.12 5.39 5.54
C THR A 114 -15.22 6.78 4.91
N GLY A 115 -14.39 7.70 5.37
CA GLY A 115 -14.36 9.09 4.91
C GLY A 115 -13.03 9.50 4.30
N VAL A 116 -12.57 8.86 3.21
CA VAL A 116 -11.44 9.38 2.42
C VAL A 116 -11.98 10.21 1.26
N ASN A 117 -12.30 11.47 1.54
CA ASN A 117 -12.78 12.40 0.54
C ASN A 117 -11.64 13.08 -0.23
N GLY A 118 -11.81 13.22 -1.55
CA GLY A 118 -11.02 14.16 -2.37
C GLY A 118 -9.68 13.65 -2.89
N ARG A 119 -9.29 12.39 -2.68
CA ARG A 119 -8.08 11.87 -3.32
C ARG A 119 -8.31 11.56 -4.80
N VAL A 120 -7.47 12.16 -5.65
CA VAL A 120 -7.45 11.86 -7.08
C VAL A 120 -7.02 10.41 -7.28
N LYS A 121 -7.92 9.57 -7.77
CA LYS A 121 -7.66 8.15 -8.05
C LYS A 121 -7.27 7.93 -9.50
N SER A 122 -6.63 6.81 -9.76
CA SER A 122 -6.34 6.38 -11.11
C SER A 122 -7.62 6.10 -11.92
N THR A 123 -7.51 6.29 -13.23
CA THR A 123 -8.56 5.91 -14.19
C THR A 123 -8.22 4.65 -14.98
N ASN A 124 -7.09 3.98 -14.66
CA ASN A 124 -6.65 2.78 -15.36
C ASN A 124 -7.17 1.52 -14.67
N GLU A 125 -8.18 0.88 -15.24
CA GLU A 125 -8.74 -0.38 -14.71
C GLU A 125 -7.81 -1.60 -14.89
N LYS A 126 -6.80 -1.51 -15.76
CA LYS A 126 -5.91 -2.63 -16.07
C LYS A 126 -4.69 -2.74 -15.15
N GLN A 127 -4.56 -1.86 -14.16
CA GLN A 127 -3.36 -1.80 -13.30
C GLN A 127 -3.05 -3.10 -12.56
N LEU A 128 -4.07 -3.77 -12.04
CA LEU A 128 -3.89 -5.04 -11.34
C LEU A 128 -3.40 -6.14 -12.29
N TYR A 129 -3.87 -6.14 -13.54
CA TYR A 129 -3.34 -7.01 -14.58
C TYR A 129 -1.87 -6.69 -14.89
N THR A 130 -1.52 -5.41 -14.96
CA THR A 130 -0.13 -4.97 -15.16
C THR A 130 0.77 -5.45 -14.01
N VAL A 131 0.33 -5.32 -12.76
CA VAL A 131 1.04 -5.84 -11.57
C VAL A 131 1.23 -7.35 -11.67
N ASP A 132 0.19 -8.09 -12.03
CA ASP A 132 0.25 -9.55 -12.18
C ASP A 132 1.25 -9.98 -13.27
N THR A 133 1.20 -9.33 -14.44
CA THR A 133 2.13 -9.59 -15.55
C THR A 133 3.58 -9.31 -15.15
N ILE A 134 3.84 -8.21 -14.43
CA ILE A 134 5.19 -7.89 -13.93
C ILE A 134 5.64 -8.93 -12.91
N THR A 135 4.76 -9.31 -11.97
CA THR A 135 5.06 -10.33 -10.96
C THR A 135 5.42 -11.66 -11.62
N LYS A 136 4.67 -12.08 -12.63
CA LYS A 136 4.96 -13.28 -13.42
C LYS A 136 6.32 -13.18 -14.11
N ALA A 137 6.62 -12.04 -14.74
CA ALA A 137 7.90 -11.80 -15.41
C ALA A 137 9.10 -11.91 -14.45
N ILE A 138 8.96 -11.36 -13.22
CA ILE A 138 10.00 -11.45 -12.18
C ILE A 138 10.22 -12.91 -11.79
N ASN A 139 9.16 -13.66 -11.53
CA ASN A 139 9.22 -15.06 -11.11
C ASN A 139 9.82 -15.97 -12.20
N GLU A 140 9.44 -15.74 -13.47
CA GLU A 140 9.97 -16.49 -14.63
C GLU A 140 11.33 -15.98 -15.12
N LYS A 141 11.86 -14.88 -14.53
CA LYS A 141 13.11 -14.24 -14.96
C LYS A 141 13.10 -13.89 -16.46
N LYS A 142 11.99 -13.34 -16.90
CA LYS A 142 11.77 -12.91 -18.30
C LYS A 142 11.68 -11.39 -18.40
N LYS A 143 11.94 -10.86 -19.60
CA LYS A 143 11.72 -9.44 -19.89
C LYS A 143 10.24 -9.16 -20.13
N ILE A 144 9.85 -7.91 -19.91
CA ILE A 144 8.57 -7.35 -20.34
C ILE A 144 8.79 -6.31 -21.42
N ARG A 145 7.82 -6.18 -22.33
CA ARG A 145 7.72 -5.05 -23.24
C ARG A 145 6.44 -4.28 -22.98
N TYR A 146 6.47 -2.97 -23.13
CA TYR A 146 5.34 -2.11 -22.84
C TYR A 146 5.50 -0.75 -23.49
N GLN A 147 4.39 0.02 -23.54
CA GLN A 147 4.39 1.44 -23.84
C GLN A 147 4.13 2.25 -22.58
N TYR A 148 4.54 3.50 -22.56
CA TYR A 148 4.43 4.36 -21.38
C TYR A 148 3.58 5.58 -21.69
N GLN A 149 2.59 5.85 -20.83
CA GLN A 149 1.67 6.98 -20.98
C GLN A 149 2.13 8.20 -20.19
N GLU A 150 1.91 9.36 -20.76
CA GLU A 150 2.08 10.68 -20.16
C GLU A 150 0.83 11.54 -20.43
N TYR A 151 0.79 12.73 -19.83
CA TYR A 151 -0.20 13.74 -20.16
C TYR A 151 0.46 14.88 -20.94
N ASP A 152 -0.18 15.30 -22.02
CA ASP A 152 0.21 16.54 -22.72
C ASP A 152 -0.31 17.79 -21.96
N GLY A 153 0.09 18.97 -22.42
CA GLY A 153 -0.35 20.25 -21.85
C GLY A 153 -1.87 20.51 -21.93
N LYS A 154 -2.61 19.69 -22.67
CA LYS A 154 -4.07 19.73 -22.82
C LYS A 154 -4.77 18.65 -21.97
N LYS A 155 -4.06 18.00 -21.05
CA LYS A 155 -4.55 16.90 -20.17
C LYS A 155 -4.96 15.64 -20.94
N ARG A 156 -4.51 15.45 -22.17
CA ARG A 156 -4.79 14.23 -22.96
C ARG A 156 -3.71 13.20 -22.65
N LYS A 157 -4.12 11.93 -22.53
CA LYS A 157 -3.19 10.82 -22.41
C LYS A 157 -2.53 10.57 -23.76
N VAL A 158 -1.21 10.67 -23.80
CA VAL A 158 -0.38 10.42 -24.99
C VAL A 158 0.66 9.36 -24.67
N LEU A 159 1.07 8.62 -25.67
CA LEU A 159 2.18 7.69 -25.52
C LEU A 159 3.50 8.47 -25.57
N ARG A 160 4.38 8.18 -24.63
CA ARG A 160 5.70 8.79 -24.54
C ARG A 160 6.55 8.40 -25.75
N ASN A 161 7.37 9.33 -26.25
CA ASN A 161 8.26 9.14 -27.37
C ASN A 161 7.52 8.51 -28.58
N ASP A 162 6.41 9.12 -29.02
CA ASP A 162 5.62 8.71 -30.18
C ASP A 162 5.18 7.22 -30.16
N GLY A 163 4.94 6.68 -28.98
CA GLY A 163 4.49 5.30 -28.84
C GLY A 163 5.60 4.26 -28.81
N GLU A 164 6.81 4.67 -28.54
CA GLU A 164 7.94 3.77 -28.40
C GLU A 164 7.66 2.60 -27.44
N VAL A 165 8.13 1.41 -27.81
CA VAL A 165 8.07 0.21 -26.99
C VAL A 165 9.32 0.10 -26.13
N TYR A 166 9.13 0.07 -24.83
CA TYR A 166 10.20 -0.13 -23.85
C TYR A 166 10.37 -1.62 -23.54
N VAL A 167 11.61 -2.04 -23.35
CA VAL A 167 11.97 -3.40 -22.91
C VAL A 167 12.68 -3.28 -21.56
N LEU A 168 12.18 -4.03 -20.56
CA LEU A 168 12.70 -4.02 -19.21
C LEU A 168 12.91 -5.44 -18.70
N SER A 169 14.03 -5.66 -18.02
CA SER A 169 14.26 -6.84 -17.19
C SER A 169 13.80 -6.51 -15.76
N PRO A 170 12.57 -6.87 -15.35
CA PRO A 170 12.05 -6.46 -14.06
C PRO A 170 12.72 -7.23 -12.93
N TYR A 171 13.10 -6.53 -11.87
CA TYR A 171 13.73 -7.11 -10.68
C TYR A 171 12.79 -7.17 -9.50
N MET A 172 11.90 -6.16 -9.38
CA MET A 172 10.94 -6.06 -8.29
C MET A 172 9.83 -5.06 -8.59
N LEU A 173 8.72 -5.23 -7.91
CA LEU A 173 7.71 -4.20 -7.69
C LEU A 173 8.00 -3.52 -6.35
N TYR A 174 7.97 -2.19 -6.34
CA TYR A 174 8.18 -1.38 -5.17
C TYR A 174 7.01 -0.41 -4.98
N TRP A 175 6.44 -0.42 -3.77
CA TRP A 175 5.41 0.55 -3.39
C TRP A 175 6.07 1.78 -2.78
N ASN A 176 5.88 2.94 -3.38
CA ASN A 176 6.39 4.20 -2.85
C ASN A 176 5.27 5.24 -2.86
N GLU A 177 5.04 5.85 -1.69
CA GLU A 177 3.94 6.78 -1.47
C GLU A 177 2.60 6.14 -1.84
N ASP A 178 2.01 6.52 -2.97
CA ASP A 178 0.69 6.08 -3.40
C ASP A 178 0.72 5.18 -4.65
N PHE A 179 1.89 4.74 -5.13
CA PHE A 179 2.02 4.07 -6.42
C PHE A 179 2.96 2.87 -6.41
N TYR A 180 2.65 1.87 -7.22
CA TYR A 180 3.62 0.86 -7.58
C TYR A 180 4.59 1.36 -8.64
N TYR A 181 5.85 1.01 -8.44
CA TYR A 181 6.92 1.15 -9.40
C TYR A 181 7.51 -0.22 -9.74
N VAL A 182 7.77 -0.46 -11.01
CA VAL A 182 8.63 -1.56 -11.43
C VAL A 182 10.06 -1.05 -11.53
N VAL A 183 10.97 -1.69 -10.80
CA VAL A 183 12.39 -1.41 -10.85
C VAL A 183 13.07 -2.53 -11.63
N GLY A 184 13.91 -2.19 -12.58
CA GLY A 184 14.57 -3.17 -13.42
C GLY A 184 15.60 -2.55 -14.36
N TYR A 185 16.33 -3.40 -15.09
CA TYR A 185 17.28 -2.96 -16.10
C TYR A 185 16.57 -2.65 -17.40
N SER A 186 16.72 -1.41 -17.86
CA SER A 186 16.17 -0.93 -19.12
C SER A 186 17.18 -1.17 -20.24
N ASP A 187 16.80 -1.95 -21.24
CA ASP A 187 17.66 -2.21 -22.40
C ASP A 187 18.04 -0.91 -23.14
N LYS A 188 17.08 0.04 -23.24
CA LYS A 188 17.33 1.33 -23.91
C LYS A 188 18.28 2.25 -23.14
N ARG A 189 18.17 2.29 -21.81
CA ARG A 189 18.96 3.19 -20.96
C ARG A 189 20.25 2.56 -20.47
N GLU A 190 20.40 1.26 -20.67
CA GLU A 190 21.52 0.44 -20.21
C GLU A 190 21.81 0.59 -18.70
N THR A 191 20.76 0.90 -17.93
CA THR A 191 20.85 1.12 -16.48
C THR A 191 19.59 0.65 -15.75
N ILE A 192 19.70 0.51 -14.44
CA ILE A 192 18.55 0.23 -13.57
C ILE A 192 17.72 1.49 -13.46
N THR A 193 16.43 1.36 -13.71
CA THR A 193 15.48 2.48 -13.69
C THR A 193 14.15 2.03 -13.12
N ALA A 194 13.34 3.00 -12.69
CA ALA A 194 11.99 2.76 -12.18
C ALA A 194 10.94 3.37 -13.10
N PHE A 195 9.84 2.66 -13.27
CA PHE A 195 8.66 3.13 -14.01
C PHE A 195 7.41 2.96 -13.16
N ARG A 196 6.56 3.98 -13.15
CA ARG A 196 5.25 3.89 -12.49
C ARG A 196 4.35 2.92 -13.23
N VAL A 197 3.81 1.94 -12.49
CA VAL A 197 3.01 0.85 -13.07
C VAL A 197 1.68 1.36 -13.64
N ASP A 198 1.07 2.38 -13.04
CA ASP A 198 -0.19 2.97 -13.51
C ASP A 198 -0.09 3.70 -14.86
N ARG A 199 1.15 4.01 -15.31
CA ARG A 199 1.45 4.61 -16.61
C ARG A 199 1.87 3.60 -17.68
N ILE A 200 2.07 2.35 -17.28
CA ILE A 200 2.39 1.25 -18.21
C ILE A 200 1.12 0.80 -18.91
N VAL A 201 1.19 0.72 -20.23
CA VAL A 201 0.11 0.21 -21.09
C VAL A 201 0.66 -0.77 -22.11
N ASN A 202 -0.22 -1.59 -22.69
CA ASN A 202 0.13 -2.59 -23.69
C ASN A 202 1.29 -3.47 -23.23
N ILE A 203 1.25 -3.89 -21.95
CA ILE A 203 2.28 -4.72 -21.37
C ILE A 203 2.17 -6.17 -21.88
N GLU A 204 3.31 -6.75 -22.20
CA GLU A 204 3.43 -8.14 -22.59
C GLU A 204 4.64 -8.80 -21.95
N LEU A 205 4.47 -10.06 -21.53
CA LEU A 205 5.56 -10.92 -21.15
C LEU A 205 6.27 -11.42 -22.41
N THR A 206 7.61 -11.33 -22.45
CA THR A 206 8.40 -11.86 -23.56
C THR A 206 9.02 -13.21 -23.24
N ASP A 207 9.51 -13.93 -24.24
CA ASP A 207 10.31 -15.15 -24.02
C ASP A 207 11.78 -14.88 -23.74
N ALA A 208 12.23 -13.63 -23.89
CA ALA A 208 13.60 -13.22 -23.66
C ALA A 208 13.94 -13.29 -22.14
N LYS A 209 15.09 -13.88 -21.82
CA LYS A 209 15.59 -13.94 -20.43
C LYS A 209 15.94 -12.54 -19.93
N ALA A 210 15.54 -12.25 -18.71
CA ALA A 210 15.91 -11.02 -18.02
C ALA A 210 17.43 -10.95 -17.79
N VAL A 211 17.98 -9.75 -17.88
CA VAL A 211 19.36 -9.44 -17.43
C VAL A 211 19.45 -9.75 -15.92
N LYS A 212 20.52 -10.40 -15.52
CA LYS A 212 20.72 -10.74 -14.10
C LYS A 212 20.85 -9.46 -13.27
N ARG A 213 20.19 -9.46 -12.11
CA ARG A 213 20.33 -8.38 -11.14
C ARG A 213 21.79 -8.31 -10.65
N PRO A 214 22.43 -7.11 -10.60
CA PRO A 214 23.78 -6.95 -10.12
C PRO A 214 23.96 -7.49 -8.69
N LYS A 215 25.12 -8.10 -8.41
CA LYS A 215 25.51 -8.50 -7.08
C LYS A 215 25.61 -7.25 -6.19
N GLY A 216 25.00 -7.30 -5.00
CA GLY A 216 24.99 -6.14 -4.07
C GLY A 216 23.86 -5.13 -4.29
N PHE A 217 23.05 -5.25 -5.33
CA PHE A 217 21.85 -4.42 -5.47
C PHE A 217 20.85 -4.77 -4.34
N LYS A 218 20.76 -3.89 -3.36
CA LYS A 218 19.76 -3.98 -2.28
C LYS A 218 18.65 -2.99 -2.55
N VAL A 219 17.43 -3.47 -2.43
CA VAL A 219 16.20 -2.68 -2.59
C VAL A 219 16.16 -1.52 -1.62
N SER A 220 16.48 -1.77 -0.34
CA SER A 220 16.51 -0.75 0.71
C SER A 220 17.41 0.43 0.33
N ASN A 221 18.61 0.16 -0.16
CA ASN A 221 19.54 1.21 -0.56
C ASN A 221 19.02 2.03 -1.75
N TYR A 222 18.22 1.39 -2.61
CA TYR A 222 17.63 2.07 -3.76
C TYR A 222 16.40 2.92 -3.36
N SER A 223 15.59 2.44 -2.41
CA SER A 223 14.37 3.14 -1.96
C SER A 223 14.67 4.32 -1.05
N ASP A 224 15.62 4.14 -0.11
CA ASP A 224 15.88 5.11 0.95
C ASP A 224 16.61 6.36 0.41
N SER A 225 17.39 6.19 -0.66
CA SER A 225 18.14 7.29 -1.30
C SER A 225 17.32 8.09 -2.33
N ILE A 226 16.18 7.55 -2.82
CA ILE A 226 15.41 8.18 -3.90
C ILE A 226 14.20 8.96 -3.37
N PHE A 227 14.20 10.26 -3.63
CA PHE A 227 13.06 11.13 -3.36
C PHE A 227 12.03 11.05 -4.49
N GLY A 228 10.79 10.59 -4.18
CA GLY A 228 9.70 10.52 -5.15
C GLY A 228 10.01 9.68 -6.39
N MET A 229 10.93 8.68 -6.29
CA MET A 229 11.40 7.84 -7.40
C MET A 229 12.06 8.60 -8.56
N TYR A 230 12.58 9.79 -8.29
CA TYR A 230 13.43 10.52 -9.24
C TYR A 230 14.87 10.06 -9.11
N SER A 231 15.44 9.59 -10.22
CA SER A 231 16.86 9.21 -10.29
C SER A 231 17.73 10.47 -10.36
N GLY A 232 18.81 10.49 -9.61
CA GLY A 232 19.84 11.51 -9.64
C GLY A 232 21.21 10.91 -9.34
N SER A 233 22.24 11.72 -9.20
CA SER A 233 23.52 11.27 -8.66
C SER A 233 23.40 11.04 -7.17
N GLU A 234 23.87 9.89 -6.66
CA GLU A 234 23.91 9.62 -5.24
C GLU A 234 24.97 10.51 -4.58
N ALA A 235 24.63 11.08 -3.44
CA ALA A 235 25.53 11.90 -2.64
C ALA A 235 25.24 11.76 -1.14
N GLU A 236 26.31 11.81 -0.34
CA GLU A 236 26.21 12.08 1.08
C GLU A 236 26.06 13.60 1.27
N VAL A 237 24.96 13.99 1.91
CA VAL A 237 24.60 15.41 2.13
C VAL A 237 24.54 15.66 3.62
N GLU A 238 25.25 16.70 4.08
CA GLU A 238 25.18 17.19 5.45
C GLU A 238 24.07 18.25 5.56
N LEU A 239 23.15 18.03 6.49
CA LEU A 239 22.02 18.90 6.77
C LEU A 239 22.19 19.53 8.16
N GLU A 240 21.96 20.84 8.27
CA GLU A 240 21.72 21.53 9.52
C GLU A 240 20.21 21.76 9.69
N CYS A 241 19.65 21.29 10.80
CA CYS A 241 18.22 21.29 11.05
C CYS A 241 17.90 21.92 12.41
N HIS A 242 16.84 22.72 12.51
CA HIS A 242 16.31 23.18 13.78
C HIS A 242 15.80 21.97 14.61
N ASN A 243 15.94 22.03 15.94
CA ASN A 243 15.60 20.91 16.84
C ASN A 243 14.13 20.51 16.76
N ASP A 244 13.22 21.42 16.53
CA ASP A 244 11.78 21.17 16.39
C ASP A 244 11.41 20.40 15.12
N LEU A 245 12.34 20.33 14.15
CA LEU A 245 12.18 19.56 12.92
C LEU A 245 12.69 18.11 13.00
N MET A 246 13.18 17.66 14.16
CA MET A 246 13.67 16.30 14.36
C MET A 246 12.67 15.23 13.92
N LYS A 247 11.39 15.42 14.20
CA LYS A 247 10.31 14.50 13.79
C LYS A 247 10.28 14.26 12.27
N TYR A 248 10.46 15.29 11.46
CA TYR A 248 10.47 15.16 9.99
C TYR A 248 11.72 14.46 9.46
N ILE A 249 12.83 14.59 10.17
CA ILE A 249 14.08 13.88 9.87
C ILE A 249 13.92 12.39 10.19
N ILE A 250 13.35 12.07 11.36
CA ILE A 250 13.07 10.68 11.77
C ILE A 250 12.03 10.05 10.84
N ASP A 251 10.93 10.74 10.53
CA ASP A 251 9.89 10.25 9.63
C ASP A 251 10.45 9.93 8.23
N ARG A 252 11.45 10.68 7.77
CA ARG A 252 12.04 10.51 6.44
C ARG A 252 13.18 9.50 6.38
N PHE A 253 14.08 9.53 7.37
CA PHE A 253 15.34 8.77 7.34
C PHE A 253 15.43 7.71 8.42
N GLY A 254 14.43 7.60 9.29
CA GLY A 254 14.33 6.63 10.38
C GLY A 254 15.09 7.03 11.64
N GLU A 255 14.79 6.37 12.75
CA GLU A 255 15.37 6.66 14.08
C GLU A 255 16.86 6.35 14.21
N LYS A 256 17.40 5.51 13.30
CA LYS A 256 18.83 5.10 13.35
C LYS A 256 19.79 6.14 12.77
N ILE A 257 19.28 7.27 12.31
CA ILE A 257 20.09 8.36 11.77
C ILE A 257 21.04 8.92 12.85
N LYS A 258 22.28 9.19 12.47
CA LYS A 258 23.23 9.81 13.37
C LYS A 258 23.03 11.30 13.40
N VAL A 259 22.89 11.88 14.58
CA VAL A 259 22.72 13.31 14.79
C VAL A 259 23.78 13.87 15.73
N ARG A 260 24.21 15.10 15.47
CA ARG A 260 25.14 15.85 16.33
C ARG A 260 24.50 17.18 16.71
N PRO A 261 24.03 17.35 17.95
CA PRO A 261 23.48 18.62 18.43
C PRO A 261 24.52 19.75 18.33
N THR A 262 24.04 20.97 18.08
CA THR A 262 24.84 22.20 18.12
C THR A 262 24.38 23.10 19.28
N GLU A 263 25.18 24.11 19.63
CA GLU A 263 24.84 25.06 20.70
C GLU A 263 23.74 26.06 20.32
N ASN A 264 23.38 26.15 19.03
CA ASN A 264 22.45 27.15 18.50
C ASN A 264 21.00 26.65 18.35
N GLY A 265 20.60 25.59 19.04
CA GLY A 265 19.25 25.02 18.91
C GLY A 265 19.00 24.29 17.60
N THR A 266 20.11 23.85 16.94
CA THR A 266 20.08 23.04 15.73
C THR A 266 20.81 21.72 15.96
N PHE A 267 20.75 20.82 14.99
CA PHE A 267 21.57 19.62 14.92
C PHE A 267 22.06 19.37 13.50
N LEU A 268 23.18 18.69 13.38
CA LEU A 268 23.75 18.25 12.12
C LEU A 268 23.48 16.76 11.92
N THR A 269 23.18 16.38 10.68
CA THR A 269 23.05 14.98 10.27
C THR A 269 23.54 14.78 8.85
N THR A 270 24.08 13.60 8.55
CA THR A 270 24.50 13.22 7.20
C THR A 270 23.55 12.16 6.65
N VAL A 271 23.03 12.41 5.47
CA VAL A 271 22.08 11.53 4.77
C VAL A 271 22.60 11.18 3.39
N THR A 272 22.39 9.93 2.96
CA THR A 272 22.67 9.51 1.57
C THR A 272 21.40 9.69 0.75
N VAL A 273 21.44 10.51 -0.28
CA VAL A 273 20.28 10.83 -1.12
C VAL A 273 20.63 10.86 -2.61
N GLN A 274 19.62 10.65 -3.44
CA GLN A 274 19.70 10.96 -4.87
C GLN A 274 19.40 12.45 -5.08
N LEU A 275 20.39 13.20 -5.56
CA LEU A 275 20.21 14.62 -5.86
C LEU A 275 19.18 14.80 -6.97
N SER A 276 18.08 15.45 -6.66
CA SER A 276 16.96 15.64 -7.58
C SER A 276 16.17 16.91 -7.22
N PRO A 277 15.41 17.47 -8.16
CA PRO A 277 14.51 18.59 -7.84
C PRO A 277 13.55 18.29 -6.68
N VAL A 278 13.16 17.03 -6.50
CA VAL A 278 12.26 16.62 -5.39
C VAL A 278 12.98 16.68 -4.04
N PHE A 279 14.25 16.22 -3.98
CA PHE A 279 15.06 16.39 -2.76
C PHE A 279 15.24 17.85 -2.40
N TYR A 280 15.63 18.69 -3.36
CA TYR A 280 15.80 20.13 -3.12
C TYR A 280 14.48 20.81 -2.71
N GLY A 281 13.37 20.45 -3.35
CA GLY A 281 12.03 20.90 -2.96
C GLY A 281 11.63 20.47 -1.55
N TRP A 282 12.02 19.24 -1.15
CA TRP A 282 11.80 18.76 0.22
C TRP A 282 12.60 19.58 1.25
N VAL A 283 13.84 19.95 0.97
CA VAL A 283 14.61 20.85 1.85
C VAL A 283 13.95 22.24 1.90
N PHE A 284 13.56 22.77 0.75
CA PHE A 284 13.00 24.12 0.62
C PHE A 284 11.69 24.31 1.39
N GLN A 285 10.83 23.28 1.48
CA GLN A 285 9.51 23.38 2.15
C GLN A 285 9.60 23.78 3.63
N PHE A 286 10.76 23.61 4.27
CA PHE A 286 10.97 23.97 5.68
C PHE A 286 11.40 25.42 5.89
N GLY A 287 11.37 26.25 4.84
CA GLY A 287 11.59 27.69 4.96
C GLY A 287 12.92 28.10 5.59
N GLY A 288 13.99 27.31 5.37
CA GLY A 288 15.31 27.53 5.95
C GLY A 288 15.54 26.86 7.31
N GLY A 289 14.54 26.19 7.88
CA GLY A 289 14.70 25.38 9.09
C GLY A 289 15.53 24.10 8.86
N ILE A 290 15.63 23.64 7.61
CA ILE A 290 16.59 22.63 7.15
C ILE A 290 17.47 23.29 6.09
N LYS A 291 18.80 23.21 6.25
CA LYS A 291 19.79 23.76 5.34
C LYS A 291 20.76 22.69 4.89
N ILE A 292 21.14 22.71 3.62
CA ILE A 292 22.24 21.92 3.09
C ILE A 292 23.53 22.66 3.42
N VAL A 293 24.40 22.07 4.23
CA VAL A 293 25.68 22.65 4.66
C VAL A 293 26.89 21.96 4.04
N GLY A 294 26.72 20.79 3.46
CA GLY A 294 27.79 20.07 2.77
C GLY A 294 27.24 18.97 1.86
N PRO A 295 28.02 18.50 0.89
CA PRO A 295 29.29 19.05 0.42
C PRO A 295 29.09 20.32 -0.41
N LYS A 296 30.14 21.13 -0.57
CA LYS A 296 30.10 22.47 -1.26
C LYS A 296 29.39 22.39 -2.63
N ARG A 297 29.67 21.36 -3.43
CA ARG A 297 29.02 21.16 -4.75
C ARG A 297 27.48 21.15 -4.62
N VAL A 298 26.95 20.45 -3.65
CA VAL A 298 25.48 20.32 -3.46
C VAL A 298 24.90 21.62 -2.92
N VAL A 299 25.61 22.34 -2.05
CA VAL A 299 25.24 23.66 -1.57
C VAL A 299 25.13 24.64 -2.72
N ASP A 300 26.14 24.67 -3.61
CA ASP A 300 26.18 25.61 -4.75
C ASP A 300 25.08 25.27 -5.78
N GLU A 301 24.85 23.98 -6.05
CA GLU A 301 23.76 23.53 -6.92
C GLU A 301 22.39 23.95 -6.37
N TYR A 302 22.15 23.75 -5.06
CA TYR A 302 20.91 24.15 -4.41
C TYR A 302 20.70 25.66 -4.45
N LYS A 303 21.74 26.46 -4.17
CA LYS A 303 21.65 27.92 -4.26
C LYS A 303 21.31 28.41 -5.66
N THR A 304 21.89 27.79 -6.68
CA THR A 304 21.59 28.14 -8.09
C THR A 304 20.11 27.90 -8.43
N LEU A 305 19.51 26.84 -7.89
CA LEU A 305 18.08 26.55 -8.09
C LEU A 305 17.16 27.52 -7.35
N LEU A 306 17.62 28.16 -6.27
CA LEU A 306 16.84 29.16 -5.50
C LEU A 306 16.77 30.54 -6.16
N VAL A 307 17.65 30.82 -7.12
CA VAL A 307 17.75 32.13 -7.82
C VAL A 307 16.95 32.14 -9.12
N LEU A 308 16.43 30.99 -9.56
CA LEU A 308 15.53 30.85 -10.71
C LEU A 308 14.08 31.14 -10.34
#